data_f0afc048c7683530d276b4e9721221e1
#
_entry.id   f0afc048c7683530d276b4e9721221e1
#
_cell.length_a   1.000
_cell.length_b   1.000
_cell.length_c   1.000
_cell.angle_alpha   90.00
_cell.angle_beta   90.00
_cell.angle_gamma   90.00
#
_symmetry.space_group_name_H-M   'P 1'
#
loop_
_entity.id
_entity.type
_entity.pdbx_description
1 polymer ?
#
loop_
_entity_poly.entity_id
_entity_poly.type
_entity_poly.pdbx_seq_one_letter_code
_entity_poly.pdbx_strand_id
1 'polypeptide(L)'
;MPVIPATQEAVEEAYVLASDEKALFFTPNDAVKDVASSDTSIVFYLREDFTDSTQLQTLKINFKLTPGASITPENGSVQDFTHGSVHYRVTSEDRQWHRDYHVKFALIQPIETDLSFENIRMEANGRYYEWFEKSAHGNDISQWATGNPGYAISRSSAQPDEFPTIPWTQDAVSGQSVKLETCDTGLFGAMVNMRIAAGNLFIGTFDVANALKDAMAATRFGLPFNKKPLRFEGYYKFKPGEKFQNRKGTIIEDRIDEPDLYAVLYKNTDEH
;
A
#
# COMPACT_ATOMS: atom_id res chain seq x y z
N MET A 1 30.35 -18.91 -30.06
CA MET A 1 30.32 -17.55 -29.47
C MET A 1 30.47 -17.71 -27.96
N PRO A 2 31.29 -16.93 -27.27
CA PRO A 2 31.31 -16.95 -25.84
C PRO A 2 29.95 -16.47 -25.33
N VAL A 3 29.34 -17.23 -24.42
CA VAL A 3 28.11 -16.84 -23.75
C VAL A 3 28.48 -15.71 -22.76
N ILE A 4 27.88 -14.54 -22.92
CA ILE A 4 28.07 -13.41 -22.00
C ILE A 4 27.21 -13.72 -20.77
N PRO A 5 27.79 -13.79 -19.56
CA PRO A 5 27.02 -14.01 -18.35
C PRO A 5 25.96 -12.92 -18.13
N ALA A 6 24.81 -13.29 -17.58
CA ALA A 6 23.75 -12.34 -17.29
C ALA A 6 24.14 -11.44 -16.08
N THR A 7 23.80 -10.16 -16.17
CA THR A 7 24.09 -9.15 -15.15
C THR A 7 22.90 -8.85 -14.23
N GLN A 8 21.77 -9.56 -14.40
CA GLN A 8 20.56 -9.35 -13.61
C GLN A 8 20.60 -10.15 -12.30
N GLU A 9 20.13 -9.54 -11.23
CA GLU A 9 20.18 -10.06 -9.85
C GLU A 9 18.84 -9.85 -9.13
N ALA A 10 17.75 -10.37 -9.69
CA ALA A 10 16.43 -10.15 -9.10
C ALA A 10 15.68 -11.45 -8.77
N VAL A 11 14.83 -11.38 -7.73
CA VAL A 11 13.74 -12.31 -7.52
C VAL A 11 12.57 -11.87 -8.39
N GLU A 12 12.06 -12.75 -9.22
CA GLU A 12 10.84 -12.53 -10.00
C GLU A 12 9.60 -13.00 -9.24
N GLU A 13 9.73 -14.11 -8.52
CA GLU A 13 8.65 -14.72 -7.75
C GLU A 13 9.21 -15.42 -6.51
N ALA A 14 8.48 -15.40 -5.41
CA ALA A 14 8.76 -16.17 -4.21
C ALA A 14 7.53 -16.98 -3.81
N TYR A 15 7.71 -18.26 -3.42
CA TYR A 15 6.59 -19.10 -3.06
C TYR A 15 6.92 -20.13 -1.98
N VAL A 16 5.87 -20.49 -1.21
CA VAL A 16 5.88 -21.57 -0.23
C VAL A 16 5.32 -22.82 -0.89
N LEU A 17 5.94 -24.00 -0.65
CA LEU A 17 5.49 -25.25 -1.26
C LEU A 17 4.12 -25.69 -0.70
N ALA A 18 3.34 -26.39 -1.54
CA ALA A 18 1.98 -26.85 -1.25
C ALA A 18 1.85 -27.74 0.00
N SER A 19 2.93 -28.38 0.47
CA SER A 19 2.93 -29.14 1.71
C SER A 19 2.64 -28.29 2.94
N ASP A 20 3.10 -27.04 2.93
CA ASP A 20 3.01 -26.12 4.07
C ASP A 20 1.89 -25.10 3.88
N GLU A 21 1.39 -24.95 2.66
CA GLU A 21 0.44 -23.93 2.22
C GLU A 21 -0.86 -23.93 3.01
N LYS A 22 -1.48 -25.10 3.18
CA LYS A 22 -2.80 -25.24 3.83
C LYS A 22 -2.81 -24.85 5.31
N ALA A 23 -1.68 -25.01 5.98
CA ALA A 23 -1.56 -24.67 7.39
C ALA A 23 -1.33 -23.17 7.59
N LEU A 24 -0.69 -22.52 6.64
CA LEU A 24 -0.23 -21.14 6.74
C LEU A 24 -1.19 -20.13 6.10
N PHE A 25 -1.87 -20.50 5.01
CA PHE A 25 -2.61 -19.58 4.16
C PHE A 25 -4.08 -19.99 3.99
N PHE A 26 -4.92 -19.02 3.64
CA PHE A 26 -6.31 -19.28 3.29
C PHE A 26 -6.46 -19.89 1.90
N THR A 27 -5.70 -19.37 0.94
CA THR A 27 -5.75 -19.81 -0.44
C THR A 27 -4.35 -20.12 -0.96
N PRO A 28 -4.23 -21.01 -1.97
CA PRO A 28 -2.96 -21.26 -2.64
C PRO A 28 -2.24 -20.02 -3.16
N ASN A 29 -2.99 -19.05 -3.64
CA ASN A 29 -2.43 -17.80 -4.17
C ASN A 29 -1.73 -16.95 -3.10
N ASP A 30 -2.10 -17.08 -1.82
CA ASP A 30 -1.45 -16.38 -0.73
C ASP A 30 -0.01 -16.88 -0.49
N ALA A 31 0.27 -18.11 -0.94
CA ALA A 31 1.58 -18.74 -0.85
C ALA A 31 2.55 -18.29 -1.96
N VAL A 32 2.10 -17.50 -2.92
CA VAL A 32 2.90 -17.01 -4.05
C VAL A 32 2.96 -15.48 -4.04
N LYS A 33 4.13 -14.94 -4.31
CA LYS A 33 4.38 -13.49 -4.40
C LYS A 33 5.16 -13.15 -5.64
N ASP A 34 4.53 -12.42 -6.56
CA ASP A 34 5.26 -11.70 -7.59
C ASP A 34 6.06 -10.58 -6.96
N VAL A 35 7.31 -10.44 -7.36
CA VAL A 35 8.24 -9.47 -6.79
C VAL A 35 8.58 -8.42 -7.84
N ALA A 36 8.10 -7.21 -7.63
CA ALA A 36 8.44 -6.10 -8.52
C ALA A 36 9.94 -5.78 -8.43
N SER A 37 10.51 -5.32 -9.54
CA SER A 37 11.95 -5.01 -9.63
C SER A 37 12.42 -3.92 -8.65
N SER A 38 11.50 -3.14 -8.10
CA SER A 38 11.76 -2.13 -7.06
C SER A 38 11.73 -2.70 -5.64
N ASP A 39 11.14 -3.88 -5.44
CA ASP A 39 10.87 -4.42 -4.11
C ASP A 39 12.11 -5.13 -3.56
N THR A 40 12.39 -4.90 -2.29
CA THR A 40 13.42 -5.58 -1.51
C THR A 40 12.84 -6.27 -0.26
N SER A 41 11.53 -6.13 -0.05
CA SER A 41 10.82 -6.77 1.06
C SER A 41 9.70 -7.67 0.50
N ILE A 42 9.74 -8.95 0.87
CA ILE A 42 8.76 -9.96 0.46
C ILE A 42 8.00 -10.38 1.71
N VAL A 43 6.70 -10.12 1.74
CA VAL A 43 5.84 -10.40 2.90
C VAL A 43 4.78 -11.42 2.54
N PHE A 44 4.83 -12.58 3.18
CA PHE A 44 3.75 -13.57 3.15
C PHE A 44 2.77 -13.30 4.28
N TYR A 45 1.50 -13.19 3.96
CA TYR A 45 0.47 -12.94 4.96
C TYR A 45 -0.18 -14.26 5.38
N LEU A 46 0.04 -14.61 6.64
CA LEU A 46 -0.55 -15.79 7.27
C LEU A 46 -2.06 -15.58 7.47
N ARG A 47 -2.80 -16.69 7.49
CA ARG A 47 -4.21 -16.68 7.84
C ARG A 47 -4.43 -16.06 9.24
N GLU A 48 -5.56 -15.40 9.44
CA GLU A 48 -5.83 -14.65 10.69
C GLU A 48 -5.93 -15.53 11.95
N ASP A 49 -6.31 -16.81 11.77
CA ASP A 49 -6.42 -17.80 12.84
C ASP A 49 -5.14 -18.63 13.04
N PHE A 50 -4.04 -18.22 12.41
CA PHE A 50 -2.74 -18.85 12.61
C PHE A 50 -2.20 -18.56 14.00
N THR A 51 -1.94 -19.62 14.78
CA THR A 51 -1.47 -19.52 16.17
C THR A 51 -0.20 -20.30 16.46
N ASP A 52 0.12 -21.29 15.63
CA ASP A 52 1.26 -22.19 15.85
C ASP A 52 2.53 -21.66 15.17
N SER A 53 3.23 -20.76 15.86
CA SER A 53 4.48 -20.18 15.37
C SER A 53 5.60 -21.22 15.15
N THR A 54 5.49 -22.43 15.69
CA THR A 54 6.52 -23.46 15.47
C THR A 54 6.59 -23.90 14.02
N GLN A 55 5.51 -23.75 13.26
CA GLN A 55 5.47 -24.02 11.82
C GLN A 55 6.36 -23.07 11.01
N LEU A 56 6.72 -21.92 11.57
CA LEU A 56 7.63 -20.95 10.93
C LEU A 56 9.11 -21.27 11.16
N GLN A 57 9.44 -22.25 12.03
CA GLN A 57 10.84 -22.59 12.36
C GLN A 57 11.55 -23.33 11.23
N THR A 58 10.82 -24.03 10.38
CA THR A 58 11.39 -24.94 9.38
C THR A 58 10.80 -24.75 7.99
N LEU A 59 10.53 -23.50 7.62
CA LEU A 59 9.93 -23.20 6.32
C LEU A 59 10.96 -23.18 5.20
N LYS A 60 10.49 -23.57 4.01
CA LYS A 60 11.23 -23.52 2.76
C LYS A 60 10.57 -22.50 1.84
N ILE A 61 11.31 -21.45 1.50
CA ILE A 61 10.88 -20.50 0.47
C ILE A 61 11.64 -20.82 -0.81
N ASN A 62 10.89 -20.93 -1.89
CA ASN A 62 11.45 -21.13 -3.22
C ASN A 62 11.34 -19.82 -4.00
N PHE A 63 12.34 -19.55 -4.81
CA PHE A 63 12.45 -18.33 -5.58
C PHE A 63 12.62 -18.64 -7.06
N LYS A 64 11.89 -17.96 -7.89
CA LYS A 64 12.20 -17.82 -9.30
C LYS A 64 13.09 -16.61 -9.46
N LEU A 65 14.30 -16.83 -9.94
CA LEU A 65 15.32 -15.80 -10.10
C LEU A 65 15.46 -15.43 -11.58
N THR A 66 15.99 -14.25 -11.83
CA THR A 66 16.48 -13.90 -13.16
C THR A 66 17.48 -14.94 -13.66
N PRO A 67 17.54 -15.23 -14.98
CA PRO A 67 18.38 -16.30 -15.54
C PRO A 67 19.84 -16.18 -15.12
N GLY A 68 20.43 -17.29 -14.66
CA GLY A 68 21.82 -17.38 -14.24
C GLY A 68 22.12 -16.85 -12.82
N ALA A 69 21.18 -16.13 -12.18
CA ALA A 69 21.38 -15.64 -10.82
C ALA A 69 21.35 -16.76 -9.78
N SER A 70 22.06 -16.54 -8.67
CA SER A 70 22.08 -17.42 -7.50
C SER A 70 21.58 -16.68 -6.26
N ILE A 71 21.12 -17.41 -5.25
CA ILE A 71 20.60 -16.84 -3.99
C ILE A 71 21.24 -17.49 -2.78
N THR A 72 21.48 -16.70 -1.76
CA THR A 72 21.99 -17.15 -0.44
C THR A 72 21.12 -16.54 0.67
N PRO A 73 20.57 -17.33 1.61
CA PRO A 73 20.64 -18.80 1.72
C PRO A 73 20.13 -19.51 0.46
N GLU A 74 20.53 -20.78 0.29
CA GLU A 74 20.21 -21.57 -0.90
C GLU A 74 18.68 -21.65 -1.14
N ASN A 75 18.29 -21.59 -2.41
CA ASN A 75 16.91 -21.68 -2.84
C ASN A 75 16.24 -22.96 -2.30
N GLY A 76 15.10 -22.81 -1.63
CA GLY A 76 14.38 -23.91 -1.00
C GLY A 76 15.05 -24.48 0.26
N SER A 77 16.10 -23.83 0.79
CA SER A 77 16.68 -24.24 2.08
C SER A 77 15.74 -23.93 3.26
N VAL A 78 15.86 -24.73 4.32
CA VAL A 78 15.09 -24.53 5.55
C VAL A 78 15.59 -23.30 6.27
N GLN A 79 14.66 -22.39 6.65
CA GLN A 79 14.94 -21.20 7.40
C GLN A 79 13.95 -21.02 8.56
N ASP A 80 14.39 -20.30 9.59
CA ASP A 80 13.57 -19.96 10.76
C ASP A 80 13.06 -18.52 10.63
N PHE A 81 11.75 -18.36 10.50
CA PHE A 81 11.06 -17.08 10.39
C PHE A 81 10.40 -16.63 11.71
N THR A 82 10.60 -17.32 12.81
CA THR A 82 10.00 -16.96 14.11
C THR A 82 10.58 -15.68 14.70
N HIS A 83 11.80 -15.34 14.30
CA HIS A 83 12.53 -14.16 14.79
C HIS A 83 12.42 -12.94 13.88
N GLY A 84 11.50 -12.96 12.91
CA GLY A 84 11.25 -11.85 11.98
C GLY A 84 11.68 -12.15 10.55
N SER A 85 12.33 -11.20 9.89
CA SER A 85 12.72 -11.37 8.50
C SER A 85 14.01 -12.17 8.35
N VAL A 86 14.03 -13.06 7.36
CA VAL A 86 15.25 -13.73 6.89
C VAL A 86 15.82 -12.93 5.72
N HIS A 87 17.11 -12.66 5.79
CA HIS A 87 17.82 -11.95 4.74
C HIS A 87 18.31 -12.93 3.66
N TYR A 88 18.01 -12.59 2.41
CA TYR A 88 18.46 -13.30 1.22
C TYR A 88 19.25 -12.35 0.33
N ARG A 89 20.34 -12.84 -0.24
CA ARG A 89 21.14 -12.11 -1.24
C ARG A 89 21.09 -12.82 -2.58
N VAL A 90 20.63 -12.13 -3.60
CA VAL A 90 20.68 -12.60 -4.99
C VAL A 90 21.95 -12.02 -5.65
N THR A 91 22.68 -12.87 -6.33
CA THR A 91 23.90 -12.51 -7.02
C THR A 91 23.78 -12.87 -8.50
N SER A 92 24.16 -11.95 -9.39
CA SER A 92 24.15 -12.14 -10.83
C SER A 92 25.08 -13.27 -11.28
N GLU A 93 24.88 -13.80 -12.48
CA GLU A 93 25.72 -14.87 -13.04
C GLU A 93 27.20 -14.47 -13.16
N ASP A 94 27.48 -13.22 -13.51
CA ASP A 94 28.82 -12.66 -13.58
C ASP A 94 29.43 -12.31 -12.21
N ARG A 95 28.67 -12.44 -11.13
CA ARG A 95 29.03 -12.18 -9.72
C ARG A 95 29.44 -10.73 -9.42
N GLN A 96 29.13 -9.80 -10.30
CA GLN A 96 29.49 -8.40 -10.10
C GLN A 96 28.41 -7.60 -9.40
N TRP A 97 27.15 -8.07 -9.45
CA TRP A 97 26.00 -7.40 -8.91
C TRP A 97 25.29 -8.26 -7.88
N HIS A 98 24.74 -7.65 -6.86
CA HIS A 98 23.94 -8.33 -5.87
C HIS A 98 22.79 -7.44 -5.40
N ARG A 99 21.71 -8.10 -4.97
CA ARG A 99 20.54 -7.45 -4.39
C ARG A 99 20.11 -8.20 -3.14
N ASP A 100 19.81 -7.45 -2.09
CA ASP A 100 19.39 -7.98 -0.80
C ASP A 100 17.87 -7.92 -0.69
N TYR A 101 17.27 -9.01 -0.18
CA TYR A 101 15.85 -9.15 0.06
C TYR A 101 15.60 -9.54 1.51
N HIS A 102 14.53 -9.01 2.08
CA HIS A 102 14.05 -9.35 3.41
C HIS A 102 12.72 -10.08 3.28
N VAL A 103 12.70 -11.39 3.55
CA VAL A 103 11.51 -12.23 3.50
C VAL A 103 10.97 -12.40 4.91
N LYS A 104 9.68 -12.18 5.11
CA LYS A 104 9.01 -12.33 6.40
C LYS A 104 7.59 -12.84 6.27
N PHE A 105 7.08 -13.40 7.36
CA PHE A 105 5.68 -13.74 7.53
C PHE A 105 5.02 -12.75 8.48
N ALA A 106 3.79 -12.36 8.19
CA ALA A 106 2.99 -11.46 9.02
C ALA A 106 1.55 -12.00 9.07
N LEU A 107 0.88 -11.84 10.21
CA LEU A 107 -0.55 -12.10 10.26
C LEU A 107 -1.28 -11.13 9.35
N ILE A 108 -2.29 -11.61 8.62
CA ILE A 108 -3.25 -10.72 7.97
C ILE A 108 -3.88 -9.88 9.07
N GLN A 109 -3.69 -8.58 9.01
CA GLN A 109 -4.45 -7.69 9.87
C GLN A 109 -5.88 -7.62 9.31
N PRO A 110 -6.90 -7.95 10.14
CA PRO A 110 -8.27 -7.82 9.68
C PRO A 110 -8.54 -6.37 9.30
N ILE A 111 -9.15 -6.16 8.13
CA ILE A 111 -9.68 -4.86 7.78
C ILE A 111 -10.94 -4.64 8.58
N GLU A 112 -11.01 -3.54 9.33
CA GLU A 112 -12.24 -3.10 9.95
C GLU A 112 -13.22 -2.65 8.88
N THR A 113 -14.48 -3.05 9.07
CA THR A 113 -15.57 -2.79 8.13
C THR A 113 -16.61 -1.83 8.69
N ASP A 114 -16.54 -1.52 9.96
CA ASP A 114 -17.29 -0.43 10.60
C ASP A 114 -16.37 0.78 10.72
N LEU A 115 -16.49 1.68 9.75
CA LEU A 115 -15.54 2.76 9.51
C LEU A 115 -16.09 4.04 10.14
N SER A 116 -15.65 4.32 11.36
CA SER A 116 -16.16 5.46 12.13
C SER A 116 -15.50 6.78 11.79
N PHE A 117 -14.24 6.78 11.30
CA PHE A 117 -13.37 7.93 11.10
C PHE A 117 -13.06 8.74 12.37
N GLU A 118 -13.39 8.21 13.54
CA GLU A 118 -13.19 8.91 14.83
C GLU A 118 -11.73 8.86 15.30
N ASN A 119 -10.95 7.89 14.81
CA ASN A 119 -9.58 7.70 15.26
C ASN A 119 -8.60 8.41 14.34
N ILE A 120 -8.02 9.48 14.86
CA ILE A 120 -7.03 10.30 14.14
C ILE A 120 -5.79 10.53 15.00
N ARG A 121 -4.69 10.78 14.33
CA ARG A 121 -3.46 11.27 14.94
C ARG A 121 -2.75 12.23 14.01
N MET A 122 -1.86 13.05 14.55
CA MET A 122 -0.90 13.78 13.73
C MET A 122 0.20 12.83 13.24
N GLU A 123 0.65 13.00 12.00
CA GLU A 123 1.86 12.31 11.55
C GLU A 123 3.08 12.76 12.37
N ALA A 124 4.21 12.04 12.24
CA ALA A 124 5.35 12.18 13.14
C ALA A 124 5.93 13.61 13.25
N ASN A 125 5.80 14.43 12.21
CA ASN A 125 6.27 15.82 12.20
C ASN A 125 5.16 16.84 12.49
N GLY A 126 3.94 16.39 12.80
CA GLY A 126 2.82 17.23 13.17
C GLY A 126 2.24 18.05 12.01
N ARG A 127 2.42 17.61 10.76
CA ARG A 127 2.04 18.42 9.59
C ARG A 127 0.64 18.18 9.08
N TYR A 128 0.15 16.92 9.14
CA TYR A 128 -1.17 16.53 8.66
C TYR A 128 -1.75 15.40 9.50
N TYR A 129 -3.03 15.12 9.31
CA TYR A 129 -3.73 14.06 10.03
C TYR A 129 -3.65 12.74 9.30
N GLU A 130 -3.57 11.66 10.09
CA GLU A 130 -3.68 10.27 9.65
C GLU A 130 -4.89 9.62 10.33
N TRP A 131 -5.58 8.76 9.61
CA TRP A 131 -6.70 7.96 10.13
C TRP A 131 -6.27 6.54 10.40
N PHE A 132 -6.85 5.96 11.41
CA PHE A 132 -6.67 4.54 11.73
C PHE A 132 -7.99 4.01 12.32
N GLU A 133 -8.14 2.68 12.34
CA GLU A 133 -9.25 2.03 13.00
C GLU A 133 -8.78 1.32 14.26
N LYS A 134 -9.72 0.90 15.11
CA LYS A 134 -9.45 0.10 16.30
C LYS A 134 -9.92 -1.32 16.06
N SER A 135 -9.08 -2.29 16.30
CA SER A 135 -9.49 -3.69 16.37
C SER A 135 -10.41 -3.95 17.55
N ALA A 136 -11.10 -5.08 17.55
CA ALA A 136 -11.91 -5.54 18.67
C ALA A 136 -11.11 -5.65 19.99
N HIS A 137 -9.78 -5.75 19.91
CA HIS A 137 -8.87 -5.79 21.06
C HIS A 137 -8.25 -4.41 21.40
N GLY A 138 -8.69 -3.33 20.73
CA GLY A 138 -8.23 -1.96 20.97
C GLY A 138 -6.89 -1.61 20.30
N ASN A 139 -6.32 -2.48 19.50
CA ASN A 139 -5.09 -2.18 18.76
C ASN A 139 -5.37 -1.28 17.55
N ASP A 140 -4.43 -0.40 17.21
CA ASP A 140 -4.51 0.45 16.03
C ASP A 140 -4.33 -0.35 14.75
N ILE A 141 -5.25 -0.17 13.81
CA ILE A 141 -5.20 -0.74 12.46
C ILE A 141 -5.01 0.40 11.47
N SER A 142 -3.83 0.49 10.88
CA SER A 142 -3.50 1.47 9.85
C SER A 142 -3.93 0.95 8.48
N GLN A 143 -5.20 1.13 8.16
CA GLN A 143 -5.76 0.71 6.86
C GLN A 143 -6.00 1.87 5.89
N TRP A 144 -5.94 3.10 6.38
CA TRP A 144 -6.22 4.30 5.61
C TRP A 144 -4.97 4.97 5.09
N ALA A 145 -5.04 5.48 3.89
CA ALA A 145 -4.04 6.34 3.30
C ALA A 145 -4.70 7.54 2.62
N THR A 146 -3.92 8.62 2.47
CA THR A 146 -4.33 9.87 1.82
C THR A 146 -3.22 10.40 0.92
N GLY A 147 -3.55 11.36 0.07
CA GLY A 147 -2.57 12.15 -0.69
C GLY A 147 -1.88 13.26 0.11
N ASN A 148 -2.22 13.45 1.39
CA ASN A 148 -1.64 14.48 2.24
C ASN A 148 -0.11 14.48 2.27
N PRO A 149 0.59 13.32 2.34
CA PRO A 149 2.06 13.28 2.28
C PRO A 149 2.63 13.94 1.01
N GLY A 150 1.99 13.69 -0.14
CA GLY A 150 2.38 14.34 -1.41
C GLY A 150 2.09 15.84 -1.42
N TYR A 151 0.95 16.26 -0.86
CA TYR A 151 0.62 17.67 -0.69
C TYR A 151 1.62 18.40 0.21
N ALA A 152 2.08 17.76 1.28
CA ALA A 152 3.09 18.29 2.20
C ALA A 152 4.40 18.64 1.49
N ILE A 153 4.77 17.96 0.41
CA ILE A 153 5.95 18.28 -0.40
C ILE A 153 5.71 19.58 -1.20
N SER A 154 4.55 19.70 -1.83
CA SER A 154 4.23 20.83 -2.69
C SER A 154 3.91 22.12 -1.90
N ARG A 155 3.34 21.97 -0.72
CA ARG A 155 2.93 23.07 0.19
C ARG A 155 3.64 22.93 1.54
N SER A 156 4.94 23.15 1.57
CA SER A 156 5.78 22.95 2.75
C SER A 156 5.39 23.80 3.97
N SER A 157 4.71 24.91 3.79
CA SER A 157 4.25 25.82 4.85
C SER A 157 2.78 25.64 5.23
N ALA A 158 2.04 24.72 4.59
CA ALA A 158 0.63 24.52 4.89
C ALA A 158 0.44 24.06 6.34
N GLN A 159 -0.56 24.66 7.01
CA GLN A 159 -1.00 24.25 8.34
C GLN A 159 -1.87 22.99 8.24
N PRO A 160 -2.04 22.20 9.32
CA PRO A 160 -2.77 20.94 9.28
C PRO A 160 -4.22 21.02 8.76
N ASP A 161 -4.88 22.13 8.95
CA ASP A 161 -6.26 22.42 8.51
C ASP A 161 -6.36 22.91 7.06
N GLU A 162 -5.22 23.17 6.41
CA GLU A 162 -5.14 23.58 5.00
C GLU A 162 -4.90 22.37 4.04
N PHE A 163 -4.83 21.15 4.59
CA PHE A 163 -4.60 19.96 3.77
C PHE A 163 -5.88 19.50 3.07
N PRO A 164 -5.74 18.80 1.91
CA PRO A 164 -6.89 18.32 1.14
C PRO A 164 -7.77 17.30 1.90
N THR A 165 -7.22 16.59 2.88
CA THR A 165 -7.94 15.63 3.70
C THR A 165 -7.75 15.97 5.17
N ILE A 166 -8.83 16.39 5.84
CA ILE A 166 -8.80 16.84 7.23
C ILE A 166 -9.98 16.27 8.02
N PRO A 167 -9.88 16.15 9.36
CA PRO A 167 -11.03 15.86 10.21
C PRO A 167 -12.02 17.03 10.20
N TRP A 168 -13.31 16.71 10.34
CA TRP A 168 -14.38 17.70 10.29
C TRP A 168 -15.46 17.38 11.31
N THR A 169 -15.72 18.31 12.22
CA THR A 169 -16.69 18.13 13.30
C THR A 169 -18.04 18.78 13.02
N GLN A 170 -18.11 19.69 12.05
CA GLN A 170 -19.37 20.37 11.72
C GLN A 170 -20.26 19.43 10.90
N ASP A 171 -21.50 19.27 11.34
CA ASP A 171 -22.51 18.44 10.67
C ASP A 171 -22.13 16.95 10.49
N ALA A 172 -21.23 16.41 11.30
CA ALA A 172 -20.96 14.98 11.35
C ALA A 172 -22.20 14.24 11.90
N VAL A 173 -22.38 12.99 11.47
CA VAL A 173 -23.46 12.13 11.99
C VAL A 173 -23.16 11.74 13.43
N SER A 174 -21.89 11.54 13.75
CA SER A 174 -21.35 11.26 15.10
C SER A 174 -19.96 11.86 15.16
N GLY A 175 -19.55 12.36 16.33
CA GLY A 175 -18.21 12.87 16.65
C GLY A 175 -17.59 13.72 15.54
N GLN A 176 -16.90 13.06 14.59
CA GLN A 176 -16.28 13.70 13.45
C GLN A 176 -16.49 12.91 12.14
N SER A 177 -16.22 13.57 11.04
CA SER A 177 -16.21 13.02 9.68
C SER A 177 -14.88 13.37 8.99
N VAL A 178 -14.71 12.94 7.77
CA VAL A 178 -13.57 13.32 6.93
C VAL A 178 -14.04 14.38 5.93
N LYS A 179 -13.38 15.52 5.91
CA LYS A 179 -13.55 16.53 4.84
C LYS A 179 -12.51 16.28 3.76
N LEU A 180 -12.98 16.11 2.54
CA LEU A 180 -12.18 16.00 1.34
C LEU A 180 -12.37 17.27 0.50
N GLU A 181 -11.31 18.00 0.25
CA GLU A 181 -11.36 19.25 -0.49
C GLU A 181 -10.28 19.30 -1.57
N THR A 182 -10.60 19.82 -2.73
CA THR A 182 -9.61 20.06 -3.77
C THR A 182 -8.85 21.35 -3.43
N CYS A 183 -7.53 21.24 -3.25
CA CYS A 183 -6.66 22.33 -2.87
C CYS A 183 -5.65 22.68 -3.97
N ASP A 184 -5.25 23.95 -4.02
CA ASP A 184 -4.17 24.41 -4.89
C ASP A 184 -2.80 23.95 -4.34
N THR A 185 -1.96 23.40 -5.20
CA THR A 185 -0.64 22.86 -4.85
C THR A 185 0.48 23.92 -4.93
N GLY A 186 0.15 25.14 -5.30
CA GLY A 186 1.10 26.24 -5.45
C GLY A 186 2.02 26.11 -6.66
N LEU A 187 3.06 26.91 -6.65
CA LEU A 187 4.00 27.01 -7.79
C LEU A 187 4.72 25.70 -8.06
N PHE A 188 5.10 24.96 -7.01
CA PHE A 188 5.82 23.69 -7.17
C PHE A 188 4.95 22.64 -7.87
N GLY A 189 3.70 22.45 -7.43
CA GLY A 189 2.78 21.54 -8.10
C GLY A 189 2.47 21.97 -9.54
N ALA A 190 2.37 23.27 -9.80
CA ALA A 190 2.18 23.80 -11.16
C ALA A 190 3.37 23.45 -12.08
N MET A 191 4.60 23.48 -11.59
CA MET A 191 5.81 23.09 -12.36
C MET A 191 5.81 21.63 -12.79
N VAL A 192 5.23 20.74 -11.98
CA VAL A 192 5.12 19.31 -12.28
C VAL A 192 3.77 18.90 -12.88
N ASN A 193 3.00 19.89 -13.39
CA ASN A 193 1.65 19.70 -13.95
C ASN A 193 0.62 19.09 -12.99
N MET A 194 0.77 19.32 -11.70
CA MET A 194 -0.13 18.91 -10.63
C MET A 194 -0.67 20.12 -9.89
N ARG A 195 -1.41 20.99 -10.56
CA ARG A 195 -1.87 22.30 -10.05
C ARG A 195 -2.83 22.21 -8.89
N ILE A 196 -3.57 21.14 -8.82
CA ILE A 196 -4.55 20.86 -7.77
C ILE A 196 -4.30 19.46 -7.19
N ALA A 197 -4.59 19.31 -5.92
CA ALA A 197 -4.64 18.03 -5.21
C ALA A 197 -6.08 17.80 -4.73
N ALA A 198 -6.70 16.73 -5.16
CA ALA A 198 -7.99 16.32 -4.65
C ALA A 198 -7.83 15.73 -3.24
N GLY A 199 -8.75 16.07 -2.33
CA GLY A 199 -8.88 15.36 -1.08
C GLY A 199 -9.27 13.92 -1.36
N ASN A 200 -8.59 12.97 -0.72
CA ASN A 200 -8.86 11.55 -0.86
C ASN A 200 -8.57 10.80 0.43
N LEU A 201 -9.31 9.73 0.66
CA LEU A 201 -9.09 8.77 1.73
C LEU A 201 -9.41 7.38 1.17
N PHE A 202 -8.49 6.45 1.27
CA PHE A 202 -8.64 5.13 0.69
C PHE A 202 -7.98 4.05 1.54
N ILE A 203 -8.45 2.81 1.41
CA ILE A 203 -7.80 1.65 2.00
C ILE A 203 -6.60 1.28 1.13
N GLY A 204 -5.42 1.25 1.73
CA GLY A 204 -4.17 0.98 1.04
C GLY A 204 -2.97 1.74 1.60
N THR A 205 -2.00 2.04 0.75
CA THR A 205 -0.78 2.78 1.12
C THR A 205 -0.44 3.86 0.11
N PHE A 206 0.26 4.89 0.57
CA PHE A 206 0.78 5.96 -0.27
C PHE A 206 2.30 6.05 -0.13
N ASP A 207 3.02 5.84 -1.24
CA ASP A 207 4.49 5.89 -1.29
C ASP A 207 4.97 7.28 -1.70
N VAL A 208 5.41 8.05 -0.73
CA VAL A 208 5.89 9.42 -0.92
C VAL A 208 7.11 9.48 -1.83
N ALA A 209 8.00 8.49 -1.77
CA ALA A 209 9.23 8.49 -2.56
C ALA A 209 8.96 8.41 -4.07
N ASN A 210 7.87 7.74 -4.45
CA ASN A 210 7.42 7.62 -5.83
C ASN A 210 6.47 8.73 -6.27
N ALA A 211 5.86 9.49 -5.35
CA ALA A 211 4.84 10.50 -5.64
C ALA A 211 5.31 11.59 -6.63
N LEU A 212 6.58 11.95 -6.60
CA LEU A 212 7.16 12.96 -7.50
C LEU A 212 7.55 12.40 -8.87
N LYS A 213 7.78 11.09 -8.97
CA LYS A 213 8.22 10.43 -10.21
C LYS A 213 7.02 9.93 -11.01
N ASP A 214 6.13 9.24 -10.33
CA ASP A 214 4.91 8.66 -10.89
C ASP A 214 3.82 8.62 -9.81
N ALA A 215 2.88 9.56 -9.88
CA ALA A 215 1.79 9.67 -8.93
C ALA A 215 0.86 8.43 -8.93
N MET A 216 0.76 7.73 -10.07
CA MET A 216 -0.02 6.49 -10.17
C MET A 216 0.68 5.34 -9.45
N ALA A 217 2.00 5.23 -9.57
CA ALA A 217 2.80 4.23 -8.85
C ALA A 217 2.92 4.50 -7.34
N ALA A 218 2.69 5.75 -6.92
CA ALA A 218 2.71 6.12 -5.50
C ALA A 218 1.52 5.58 -4.71
N THR A 219 0.40 5.31 -5.37
CA THR A 219 -0.84 4.90 -4.73
C THR A 219 -1.04 3.40 -4.91
N ARG A 220 -1.06 2.66 -3.81
CA ARG A 220 -1.36 1.23 -3.80
C ARG A 220 -2.71 1.04 -3.12
N PHE A 221 -3.74 0.77 -3.93
CA PHE A 221 -5.10 0.55 -3.44
C PHE A 221 -5.30 -0.87 -2.96
N GLY A 222 -6.11 -1.00 -1.90
CA GLY A 222 -6.57 -2.26 -1.36
C GLY A 222 -5.64 -2.86 -0.32
N LEU A 223 -6.24 -3.72 0.47
CA LEU A 223 -5.60 -4.60 1.44
C LEU A 223 -6.24 -5.98 1.31
N PRO A 224 -5.55 -7.05 1.73
CA PRO A 224 -6.13 -8.39 1.73
C PRO A 224 -7.46 -8.43 2.50
N PHE A 225 -8.51 -8.95 1.86
CA PHE A 225 -9.86 -9.00 2.43
C PHE A 225 -10.43 -10.40 2.27
N ASN A 226 -10.79 -11.04 3.39
CA ASN A 226 -11.21 -12.45 3.45
C ASN A 226 -12.69 -12.64 3.76
N LYS A 227 -13.47 -11.53 3.86
CA LYS A 227 -14.90 -11.57 4.15
C LYS A 227 -15.72 -11.43 2.87
N LYS A 228 -16.96 -11.89 2.90
CA LYS A 228 -17.92 -11.68 1.81
C LYS A 228 -18.85 -10.54 2.20
N PRO A 229 -18.66 -9.31 1.70
CA PRO A 229 -19.52 -8.19 2.03
C PRO A 229 -20.88 -8.37 1.39
N LEU A 230 -21.92 -7.87 2.06
CA LEU A 230 -23.29 -7.87 1.58
C LEU A 230 -23.68 -6.52 1.00
N ARG A 231 -23.11 -5.44 1.54
CA ARG A 231 -23.44 -4.07 1.16
C ARG A 231 -22.32 -3.11 1.56
N PHE A 232 -22.31 -1.96 0.94
CA PHE A 232 -21.50 -0.80 1.30
C PHE A 232 -22.44 0.35 1.58
N GLU A 233 -22.36 0.94 2.77
CA GLU A 233 -23.24 2.01 3.23
C GLU A 233 -22.40 3.11 3.88
N GLY A 234 -22.90 4.34 3.80
CA GLY A 234 -22.29 5.46 4.47
C GLY A 234 -23.09 6.75 4.30
N TYR A 235 -22.67 7.78 5.02
CA TYR A 235 -23.23 9.12 4.92
C TYR A 235 -22.21 10.03 4.28
N TYR A 236 -22.66 10.84 3.33
CA TYR A 236 -21.84 11.87 2.73
C TYR A 236 -22.62 13.14 2.46
N LYS A 237 -21.92 14.25 2.40
CA LYS A 237 -22.40 15.53 1.88
C LYS A 237 -21.45 15.96 0.79
N PHE A 238 -21.98 16.58 -0.24
CA PHE A 238 -21.18 17.08 -1.34
C PHE A 238 -21.58 18.50 -1.70
N LYS A 239 -20.58 19.33 -1.93
CA LYS A 239 -20.73 20.67 -2.51
C LYS A 239 -19.72 20.77 -3.66
N PRO A 240 -20.18 20.91 -4.90
CA PRO A 240 -19.28 21.07 -6.05
C PRO A 240 -18.41 22.31 -5.88
N GLY A 241 -17.18 22.24 -6.39
CA GLY A 241 -16.30 23.38 -6.50
C GLY A 241 -16.89 24.46 -7.43
N GLU A 242 -16.57 25.71 -7.16
CA GLU A 242 -17.08 26.84 -7.97
C GLU A 242 -16.53 26.83 -9.41
N LYS A 243 -15.38 26.22 -9.62
CA LYS A 243 -14.69 26.22 -10.91
C LYS A 243 -14.16 24.82 -11.22
N PHE A 244 -14.54 24.30 -12.38
CA PHE A 244 -13.93 23.11 -12.92
C PHE A 244 -12.75 23.48 -13.82
N GLN A 245 -11.57 22.93 -13.56
CA GLN A 245 -10.38 23.22 -14.37
C GLN A 245 -9.74 21.93 -14.91
N ASN A 246 -9.17 22.01 -16.09
CA ASN A 246 -8.40 20.91 -16.64
C ASN A 246 -6.97 20.86 -16.07
N ARG A 247 -6.21 19.84 -16.45
CA ARG A 247 -4.81 19.63 -16.02
C ARG A 247 -3.87 20.81 -16.32
N LYS A 248 -4.21 21.63 -17.30
CA LYS A 248 -3.44 22.84 -17.67
C LYS A 248 -3.85 24.08 -16.88
N GLY A 249 -4.89 23.98 -16.04
CA GLY A 249 -5.44 25.10 -15.29
C GLY A 249 -6.44 25.95 -16.07
N THR A 250 -6.89 25.49 -17.25
CA THR A 250 -7.95 26.17 -18.00
C THR A 250 -9.31 25.87 -17.38
N ILE A 251 -10.10 26.90 -17.10
CA ILE A 251 -11.47 26.75 -16.60
C ILE A 251 -12.36 26.19 -17.70
N ILE A 252 -13.21 25.24 -17.36
CA ILE A 252 -14.22 24.65 -18.22
C ILE A 252 -15.59 24.99 -17.62
N GLU A 253 -16.25 25.99 -18.20
CA GLU A 253 -17.46 26.60 -17.62
C GLU A 253 -18.70 25.69 -17.65
N ASP A 254 -18.77 24.75 -18.60
CA ASP A 254 -19.91 23.85 -18.78
C ASP A 254 -19.82 22.53 -17.99
N ARG A 255 -18.85 22.45 -17.05
CA ARG A 255 -18.67 21.27 -16.21
C ARG A 255 -18.81 21.59 -14.73
N ILE A 256 -19.50 20.69 -14.02
CA ILE A 256 -19.65 20.69 -12.58
C ILE A 256 -18.79 19.56 -12.02
N ASP A 257 -18.14 19.81 -10.90
CA ASP A 257 -17.38 18.82 -10.16
C ASP A 257 -18.30 17.76 -9.55
N GLU A 258 -17.87 16.53 -9.51
CA GLU A 258 -18.62 15.38 -8.97
C GLU A 258 -17.72 14.56 -8.03
N PRO A 259 -18.27 14.00 -6.93
CA PRO A 259 -17.48 13.17 -6.03
C PRO A 259 -17.46 11.73 -6.51
N ASP A 260 -16.37 11.03 -6.25
CA ASP A 260 -16.27 9.58 -6.40
C ASP A 260 -16.26 8.88 -5.05
N LEU A 261 -17.27 8.04 -4.80
CA LEU A 261 -17.38 7.20 -3.61
C LEU A 261 -17.66 5.76 -4.06
N TYR A 262 -16.71 4.90 -3.88
CA TYR A 262 -16.88 3.50 -4.31
C TYR A 262 -16.12 2.52 -3.42
N ALA A 263 -16.55 1.27 -3.45
CA ALA A 263 -15.81 0.14 -2.92
C ALA A 263 -15.59 -0.88 -4.05
N VAL A 264 -14.36 -1.33 -4.21
CA VAL A 264 -13.99 -2.34 -5.21
C VAL A 264 -13.40 -3.54 -4.48
N LEU A 265 -13.94 -4.71 -4.80
CA LEU A 265 -13.40 -5.99 -4.39
C LEU A 265 -12.94 -6.72 -5.65
N TYR A 266 -11.67 -7.04 -5.70
CA TYR A 266 -11.12 -7.81 -6.81
C TYR A 266 -10.43 -9.06 -6.30
N LYS A 267 -10.51 -10.10 -7.10
CA LYS A 267 -9.73 -11.31 -6.85
C LYS A 267 -8.33 -11.05 -7.41
N ASN A 268 -7.33 -11.25 -6.57
CA ASN A 268 -5.96 -11.21 -7.05
C ASN A 268 -5.76 -12.42 -7.98
N THR A 269 -5.50 -12.17 -9.24
CA THR A 269 -5.17 -13.17 -10.25
C THR A 269 -3.83 -12.82 -10.83
N ASP A 270 -3.01 -13.84 -11.12
CA ASP A 270 -1.62 -13.72 -11.55
C ASP A 270 -1.43 -13.06 -12.94
N GLU A 271 -2.42 -12.34 -13.46
CA GLU A 271 -2.42 -11.76 -14.79
C GLU A 271 -2.21 -10.23 -14.83
N HIS A 272 -1.64 -9.64 -13.75
CA HIS A 272 -1.30 -8.20 -13.77
C HIS A 272 -0.06 -7.90 -12.96
#